data_b1685fcde2a0c4c7f6a61c94ddb31012
#
_entry.id   b1685fcde2a0c4c7f6a61c94ddb31012
#
_cell.length_a   1.000
_cell.length_b   1.000
_cell.length_c   1.000
_cell.angle_alpha   90.00
_cell.angle_beta   90.00
_cell.angle_gamma   90.00
#
_symmetry.space_group_name_H-M   'P 1'
#
loop_
_entity.id
_entity.type
_entity.pdbx_description
1 polymer ?
#
loop_
_entity_poly.entity_id
_entity_poly.type
_entity_poly.pdbx_seq_one_letter_code
_entity_poly.pdbx_strand_id
1 'polypeptide(L)'
;MIISRYLIMKKYILIIALFLNLNLFSQNVSIKGAVRQSANSDKQSTSLVRLLTYNDMLTCEQTTIYETYTDDNGNFVIETNIDDIVMAQIAVDLERVDILLRPDSDYEIEIIIPEQNDDVSYFERQSPTLKMIKENDDDLYYQYSMSNMIIDDFVLNNFNKLYRGRQISLLDSLDVNINKELGDISSDFVRDNLQYRKAAIQMMVNNNAKRVIENYYNKKEILYSNPAYMNLFQEIFTNYLASRQFNPSEIRNLLYADYDSFLKYVKEKDVFLSDNEDLSELIVAWNLRRMYYEMPDEKNEILNYLDYIAKHTKSVENRKLVVDILTQIKRLSFGSDAHDFSLKDKDGRTITLSDFKDNLVLMQFVDHKSNMTDYQFEMLDNLSRQWQDTIQIVTIANREYFEEYKQMFEDKGYEWTLLNLEDDILLLEKYQIRIFPDYVILGKDNKIGMSPAPSPDQYLDFHVRRIYNYYKKK
;
A
#
# COMPACT_ATOMS: atom_id res chain seq x y z
N MET A 1 -18.34 -51.64 -35.75
CA MET A 1 -18.78 -50.91 -34.53
C MET A 1 -17.73 -50.83 -33.42
N ILE A 2 -16.85 -51.83 -33.24
CA ILE A 2 -15.82 -51.88 -32.21
C ILE A 2 -14.61 -50.93 -32.55
N ILE A 3 -14.23 -50.89 -33.81
CA ILE A 3 -13.08 -50.05 -34.29
C ILE A 3 -13.37 -48.54 -34.16
N SER A 4 -14.61 -48.11 -34.39
CA SER A 4 -15.04 -46.73 -34.26
C SER A 4 -14.99 -46.22 -32.79
N ARG A 5 -15.37 -47.08 -31.84
CA ARG A 5 -15.28 -46.76 -30.40
C ARG A 5 -13.84 -46.66 -29.90
N TYR A 6 -12.92 -47.44 -30.45
CA TYR A 6 -11.52 -47.40 -30.07
C TYR A 6 -10.81 -46.14 -30.58
N LEU A 7 -11.17 -45.66 -31.76
CA LEU A 7 -10.67 -44.39 -32.30
C LEU A 7 -11.21 -43.17 -31.56
N ILE A 8 -12.45 -43.19 -31.11
CA ILE A 8 -13.07 -42.13 -30.32
C ILE A 8 -12.41 -42.09 -28.90
N MET A 9 -12.22 -43.25 -28.30
CA MET A 9 -11.56 -43.35 -26.98
C MET A 9 -10.10 -42.90 -27.04
N LYS A 10 -9.35 -43.22 -28.12
CA LYS A 10 -7.97 -42.70 -28.35
C LYS A 10 -7.95 -41.18 -28.50
N LYS A 11 -8.95 -40.61 -29.18
CA LYS A 11 -9.07 -39.15 -29.32
C LYS A 11 -9.34 -38.45 -27.98
N TYR A 12 -10.19 -39.03 -27.13
CA TYR A 12 -10.44 -38.50 -25.77
C TYR A 12 -9.25 -38.68 -24.83
N ILE A 13 -8.50 -39.80 -24.94
CA ILE A 13 -7.27 -40.00 -24.15
C ILE A 13 -6.19 -39.04 -24.63
N LEU A 14 -6.10 -38.72 -25.94
CA LEU A 14 -5.13 -37.73 -26.46
C LEU A 14 -5.50 -36.31 -26.05
N ILE A 15 -6.80 -35.97 -25.99
CA ILE A 15 -7.29 -34.67 -25.50
C ILE A 15 -7.08 -34.54 -24.02
N ILE A 16 -7.34 -35.59 -23.20
CA ILE A 16 -7.06 -35.60 -21.80
C ILE A 16 -5.54 -35.55 -21.52
N ALA A 17 -4.71 -36.22 -22.31
CA ALA A 17 -3.26 -36.14 -22.21
C ALA A 17 -2.71 -34.77 -22.66
N LEU A 18 -3.39 -34.06 -23.59
CA LEU A 18 -3.05 -32.66 -23.94
C LEU A 18 -3.49 -31.69 -22.83
N PHE A 19 -4.60 -31.96 -22.16
CA PHE A 19 -5.02 -31.17 -20.98
C PHE A 19 -4.20 -31.48 -19.70
N LEU A 20 -3.65 -32.70 -19.60
CA LEU A 20 -2.74 -33.07 -18.49
C LEU A 20 -1.30 -32.58 -18.71
N ASN A 21 -0.91 -32.17 -19.93
CA ASN A 21 0.39 -31.54 -20.21
C ASN A 21 0.32 -30.01 -20.29
N LEU A 22 -0.84 -29.39 -20.01
CA LEU A 22 -0.93 -28.02 -19.52
C LEU A 22 -0.67 -28.02 -17.99
N ASN A 23 0.39 -28.67 -17.54
CA ASN A 23 1.15 -28.15 -16.44
C ASN A 23 1.70 -26.81 -16.97
N LEU A 24 0.93 -25.76 -16.87
CA LEU A 24 1.44 -24.42 -16.72
C LEU A 24 2.67 -24.58 -15.83
N PHE A 25 3.83 -24.20 -16.31
CA PHE A 25 5.01 -24.03 -15.50
C PHE A 25 4.62 -22.97 -14.47
N SER A 26 4.04 -23.42 -13.37
CA SER A 26 3.79 -22.62 -12.19
C SER A 26 5.16 -22.40 -11.60
N GLN A 27 5.64 -21.17 -11.66
CA GLN A 27 6.92 -20.79 -11.11
C GLN A 27 6.76 -20.68 -9.59
N ASN A 28 7.20 -21.74 -8.91
CA ASN A 28 7.00 -21.90 -7.46
C ASN A 28 8.04 -21.09 -6.67
N VAL A 29 7.58 -20.41 -5.65
CA VAL A 29 8.43 -19.80 -4.64
C VAL A 29 8.13 -20.47 -3.30
N SER A 30 9.18 -20.93 -2.62
CA SER A 30 9.11 -21.48 -1.27
C SER A 30 9.90 -20.61 -0.30
N ILE A 31 9.24 -20.18 0.79
CA ILE A 31 9.87 -19.41 1.86
C ILE A 31 9.74 -20.18 3.15
N LYS A 32 10.87 -20.62 3.69
CA LYS A 32 10.96 -21.20 5.04
C LYS A 32 11.46 -20.12 5.97
N GLY A 33 10.61 -19.69 6.90
CA GLY A 33 10.90 -18.58 7.79
C GLY A 33 10.84 -18.95 9.26
N ALA A 34 11.51 -18.14 10.07
CA ALA A 34 11.40 -18.17 11.52
C ALA A 34 11.21 -16.76 12.07
N VAL A 35 10.22 -16.58 12.93
CA VAL A 35 10.00 -15.33 13.66
C VAL A 35 10.75 -15.40 14.99
N ARG A 36 11.53 -14.38 15.29
CA ARG A 36 12.29 -14.26 16.55
C ARG A 36 12.01 -12.90 17.18
N GLN A 37 11.80 -12.87 18.47
CA GLN A 37 11.73 -11.62 19.22
C GLN A 37 13.12 -11.27 19.77
N SER A 38 13.48 -9.98 19.71
CA SER A 38 14.78 -9.51 20.17
C SER A 38 14.96 -9.63 21.69
N ALA A 39 13.88 -9.59 22.47
CA ALA A 39 13.87 -9.85 23.89
C ALA A 39 13.40 -11.28 24.19
N ASN A 40 13.92 -11.88 25.28
CA ASN A 40 13.47 -13.17 25.81
C ASN A 40 12.03 -13.06 26.35
N SER A 41 11.05 -12.91 25.50
CA SER A 41 9.65 -13.01 25.90
C SER A 41 9.27 -14.49 25.92
N ASP A 42 8.95 -15.03 27.10
CA ASP A 42 8.47 -16.38 27.32
C ASP A 42 7.09 -16.67 26.70
N LYS A 43 6.52 -15.75 25.94
CA LYS A 43 5.25 -15.90 25.23
C LYS A 43 5.49 -16.21 23.75
N GLN A 44 5.72 -17.48 23.45
CA GLN A 44 5.51 -18.02 22.11
C GLN A 44 4.00 -18.19 21.88
N SER A 45 3.35 -17.17 21.33
CA SER A 45 2.03 -17.30 20.74
C SER A 45 2.18 -17.57 19.25
N THR A 46 1.31 -18.42 18.69
CA THR A 46 1.23 -18.57 17.24
C THR A 46 0.89 -17.24 16.61
N SER A 47 1.72 -16.77 15.66
CA SER A 47 1.51 -15.53 14.92
C SER A 47 0.95 -15.80 13.54
N LEU A 48 0.06 -14.93 13.06
CA LEU A 48 -0.43 -14.97 11.69
C LEU A 48 0.63 -14.38 10.75
N VAL A 49 1.02 -15.16 9.74
CA VAL A 49 1.99 -14.76 8.73
C VAL A 49 1.28 -14.63 7.39
N ARG A 50 1.40 -13.48 6.76
CA ARG A 50 0.84 -13.19 5.43
C ARG A 50 1.94 -12.78 4.46
N LEU A 51 1.84 -13.23 3.23
CA LEU A 51 2.62 -12.69 2.12
C LEU A 51 1.74 -11.72 1.33
N LEU A 52 2.16 -10.47 1.27
CA LEU A 52 1.49 -9.39 0.59
C LEU A 52 2.30 -8.99 -0.65
N THR A 53 1.64 -8.76 -1.78
CA THR A 53 2.27 -8.17 -2.97
C THR A 53 1.63 -6.82 -3.28
N TYR A 54 2.42 -5.94 -3.89
CA TYR A 54 1.91 -4.66 -4.39
C TYR A 54 1.23 -4.86 -5.74
N ASN A 55 0.03 -4.34 -5.91
CA ASN A 55 -0.65 -4.30 -7.20
C ASN A 55 0.10 -3.37 -8.17
N ASP A 56 0.58 -2.25 -7.65
CA ASP A 56 1.46 -1.30 -8.32
C ASP A 56 2.33 -0.53 -7.31
N MET A 57 3.46 0.02 -7.80
CA MET A 57 4.42 0.75 -6.96
C MET A 57 4.08 2.23 -6.75
N LEU A 58 3.01 2.77 -7.35
CA LEU A 58 2.60 4.17 -7.21
C LEU A 58 1.49 4.33 -6.18
N THR A 59 0.44 3.51 -6.26
CA THR A 59 -0.65 3.53 -5.28
C THR A 59 -0.30 2.75 -4.02
N CYS A 60 0.66 1.82 -4.13
CA CYS A 60 1.06 0.89 -3.07
C CYS A 60 -0.11 0.06 -2.52
N GLU A 61 -1.14 -0.17 -3.34
CA GLU A 61 -2.20 -1.10 -2.98
C GLU A 61 -1.64 -2.52 -2.86
N GLN A 62 -2.06 -3.22 -1.82
CA GLN A 62 -1.55 -4.56 -1.53
C GLN A 62 -2.66 -5.61 -1.57
N THR A 63 -2.26 -6.81 -1.96
CA THR A 63 -3.11 -8.00 -1.95
C THR A 63 -2.39 -9.11 -1.20
N THR A 64 -3.10 -9.79 -0.30
CA THR A 64 -2.61 -11.00 0.35
C THR A 64 -2.66 -12.15 -0.66
N ILE A 65 -1.51 -12.75 -0.93
CA ILE A 65 -1.40 -13.90 -1.85
C ILE A 65 -1.20 -15.23 -1.10
N TYR A 66 -0.82 -15.19 0.17
CA TYR A 66 -0.68 -16.38 1.01
C TYR A 66 -0.86 -16.04 2.49
N GLU A 67 -1.45 -16.97 3.25
CA GLU A 67 -1.62 -16.87 4.71
C GLU A 67 -1.27 -18.20 5.37
N THR A 68 -0.58 -18.13 6.50
CA THR A 68 -0.23 -19.27 7.35
C THR A 68 -0.04 -18.83 8.80
N TYR A 69 0.19 -19.76 9.69
CA TYR A 69 0.55 -19.48 11.09
C TYR A 69 1.92 -20.03 11.41
N THR A 70 2.62 -19.41 12.35
CA THR A 70 3.82 -20.00 12.92
C THR A 70 3.49 -21.25 13.75
N ASP A 71 4.43 -22.18 13.80
CA ASP A 71 4.41 -23.26 14.79
C ASP A 71 4.81 -22.75 16.19
N ASP A 72 4.79 -23.65 17.20
CA ASP A 72 5.17 -23.33 18.58
C ASP A 72 6.64 -22.86 18.73
N ASN A 73 7.47 -23.04 17.72
CA ASN A 73 8.85 -22.58 17.67
C ASN A 73 9.03 -21.30 16.86
N GLY A 74 7.93 -20.70 16.37
CA GLY A 74 7.92 -19.52 15.53
C GLY A 74 8.32 -19.77 14.08
N ASN A 75 8.32 -21.02 13.59
CA ASN A 75 8.66 -21.31 12.20
C ASN A 75 7.39 -21.30 11.34
N PHE A 76 7.55 -20.96 10.06
CA PHE A 76 6.47 -20.98 9.08
C PHE A 76 6.99 -21.39 7.70
N VAL A 77 6.06 -21.78 6.81
CA VAL A 77 6.34 -22.08 5.40
C VAL A 77 5.29 -21.38 4.54
N ILE A 78 5.76 -20.71 3.49
CA ILE A 78 4.93 -20.11 2.43
C ILE A 78 5.30 -20.80 1.13
N GLU A 79 4.29 -21.28 0.40
CA GLU A 79 4.44 -21.84 -0.94
C GLU A 79 3.46 -21.12 -1.87
N THR A 80 3.98 -20.40 -2.85
CA THR A 80 3.17 -19.58 -3.75
C THR A 80 3.76 -19.55 -5.16
N ASN A 81 3.02 -18.98 -6.09
CA ASN A 81 3.44 -18.82 -7.47
C ASN A 81 3.53 -17.34 -7.79
N ILE A 82 4.64 -16.94 -8.41
CA ILE A 82 4.83 -15.60 -8.96
C ILE A 82 5.37 -15.72 -10.39
N ASP A 83 4.96 -14.83 -11.25
CA ASP A 83 5.31 -14.89 -12.69
C ASP A 83 6.55 -14.05 -13.04
N ASP A 84 6.94 -13.10 -12.15
CA ASP A 84 8.05 -12.18 -12.36
C ASP A 84 8.72 -11.81 -11.02
N ILE A 85 9.81 -11.05 -11.07
CA ILE A 85 10.42 -10.47 -9.87
C ILE A 85 9.45 -9.46 -9.26
N VAL A 86 9.08 -9.68 -7.99
CA VAL A 86 8.13 -8.84 -7.29
C VAL A 86 8.69 -8.36 -5.95
N MET A 87 8.45 -7.09 -5.65
CA MET A 87 8.56 -6.58 -4.30
C MET A 87 7.33 -7.06 -3.51
N ALA A 88 7.57 -7.69 -2.38
CA ALA A 88 6.54 -8.22 -1.50
C ALA A 88 6.81 -7.79 -0.06
N GLN A 89 5.82 -7.99 0.81
CA GLN A 89 5.97 -7.84 2.25
C GLN A 89 5.55 -9.13 2.95
N ILE A 90 6.32 -9.51 3.95
CA ILE A 90 5.88 -10.53 4.91
C ILE A 90 5.36 -9.78 6.13
N ALA A 91 4.08 -9.95 6.42
CA ALA A 91 3.46 -9.43 7.62
C ALA A 91 3.39 -10.55 8.67
N VAL A 92 3.87 -10.27 9.86
CA VAL A 92 3.76 -11.12 11.05
C VAL A 92 2.88 -10.36 12.04
N ASP A 93 1.67 -10.82 12.23
CA ASP A 93 0.61 -10.08 12.91
C ASP A 93 0.47 -8.67 12.28
N LEU A 94 0.82 -7.60 13.00
CA LEU A 94 0.80 -6.22 12.49
C LEU A 94 2.16 -5.73 11.97
N GLU A 95 3.24 -6.43 12.25
CA GLU A 95 4.60 -6.05 11.86
C GLU A 95 4.90 -6.47 10.43
N ARG A 96 5.68 -5.68 9.69
CA ARG A 96 5.95 -5.92 8.26
C ARG A 96 7.42 -5.77 7.92
N VAL A 97 7.88 -6.62 7.01
CA VAL A 97 9.23 -6.53 6.44
C VAL A 97 9.18 -6.75 4.93
N ASP A 98 9.95 -5.96 4.20
CA ASP A 98 10.04 -6.07 2.75
C ASP A 98 10.92 -7.26 2.34
N ILE A 99 10.53 -7.93 1.26
CA ILE A 99 11.30 -8.98 0.61
C ILE A 99 11.17 -8.87 -0.91
N LEU A 100 12.26 -9.09 -1.62
CA LEU A 100 12.27 -9.20 -3.08
C LEU A 100 12.26 -10.67 -3.47
N LEU A 101 11.26 -11.08 -4.21
CA LEU A 101 11.06 -12.47 -4.62
C LEU A 101 11.30 -12.64 -6.12
N ARG A 102 11.91 -13.75 -6.49
CA ARG A 102 12.12 -14.18 -7.87
C ARG A 102 11.42 -15.53 -8.09
N PRO A 103 10.80 -15.73 -9.26
CA PRO A 103 10.24 -17.05 -9.63
C PRO A 103 11.24 -18.18 -9.47
N ASP A 104 10.74 -19.40 -9.22
CA ASP A 104 11.51 -20.64 -9.11
C ASP A 104 12.66 -20.58 -8.08
N SER A 105 12.40 -19.97 -6.92
CA SER A 105 13.41 -19.77 -5.87
C SER A 105 12.95 -20.22 -4.51
N ASP A 106 13.91 -20.74 -3.75
CA ASP A 106 13.75 -21.13 -2.34
C ASP A 106 14.47 -20.13 -1.44
N TYR A 107 13.76 -19.66 -0.40
CA TYR A 107 14.27 -18.71 0.59
C TYR A 107 14.29 -19.36 1.98
N GLU A 108 15.37 -19.17 2.73
CA GLU A 108 15.44 -19.45 4.17
C GLU A 108 15.70 -18.15 4.90
N ILE A 109 14.74 -17.70 5.72
CA ILE A 109 14.77 -16.38 6.34
C ILE A 109 14.52 -16.41 7.85
N GLU A 110 14.99 -15.38 8.52
CA GLU A 110 14.66 -15.08 9.91
C GLU A 110 14.13 -13.65 9.99
N ILE A 111 12.95 -13.49 10.59
CA ILE A 111 12.34 -12.18 10.85
C ILE A 111 12.56 -11.87 12.32
N ILE A 112 13.32 -10.80 12.59
CA ILE A 112 13.63 -10.36 13.94
C ILE A 112 12.76 -9.17 14.27
N ILE A 113 11.81 -9.36 15.19
CA ILE A 113 10.95 -8.30 15.69
C ILE A 113 11.69 -7.60 16.84
N PRO A 114 11.98 -6.30 16.73
CA PRO A 114 12.67 -5.57 17.79
C PRO A 114 11.77 -5.44 19.03
N GLU A 115 12.40 -5.25 20.18
CA GLU A 115 11.68 -4.87 21.39
C GLU A 115 11.01 -3.49 21.15
N GLN A 116 9.70 -3.45 21.29
CA GLN A 116 8.94 -2.21 21.12
C GLN A 116 8.84 -1.46 22.44
N ASN A 117 8.86 -0.14 22.36
CA ASN A 117 8.58 0.71 23.51
C ASN A 117 7.06 0.95 23.58
N ASP A 118 6.44 0.58 24.69
CA ASP A 118 5.00 0.71 24.90
C ASP A 118 4.47 2.16 24.82
N ASP A 119 5.35 3.16 24.95
CA ASP A 119 4.99 4.58 24.85
C ASP A 119 5.01 5.12 23.41
N VAL A 120 5.33 4.27 22.40
CA VAL A 120 5.47 4.70 21.01
C VAL A 120 4.30 4.17 20.17
N SER A 121 3.67 5.07 19.39
CA SER A 121 2.58 4.70 18.48
C SER A 121 3.02 3.63 17.48
N TYR A 122 2.10 2.74 17.11
CA TYR A 122 2.31 1.70 16.11
C TYR A 122 3.02 2.21 14.84
N PHE A 123 2.65 3.39 14.34
CA PHE A 123 3.25 3.95 13.11
C PHE A 123 4.66 4.52 13.30
N GLU A 124 5.14 4.63 14.54
CA GLU A 124 6.46 5.16 14.88
C GLU A 124 7.43 4.08 15.36
N ARG A 125 6.97 2.81 15.41
CA ARG A 125 7.75 1.66 15.89
C ARG A 125 8.90 1.34 14.96
N GLN A 126 9.91 0.67 15.52
CA GLN A 126 11.00 0.13 14.74
C GLN A 126 10.50 -1.05 13.90
N SER A 127 10.77 -1.01 12.60
CA SER A 127 10.41 -2.10 11.70
C SER A 127 11.22 -3.36 12.00
N PRO A 128 10.63 -4.55 11.80
CA PRO A 128 11.34 -5.81 11.85
C PRO A 128 12.52 -5.85 10.87
N THR A 129 13.50 -6.68 11.18
CA THR A 129 14.64 -6.92 10.30
C THR A 129 14.52 -8.30 9.65
N LEU A 130 14.64 -8.34 8.32
CA LEU A 130 14.74 -9.58 7.57
C LEU A 130 16.22 -9.98 7.47
N LYS A 131 16.51 -11.22 7.85
CA LYS A 131 17.83 -11.84 7.70
C LYS A 131 17.70 -13.08 6.81
N MET A 132 18.49 -13.13 5.74
CA MET A 132 18.65 -14.34 4.94
C MET A 132 19.57 -15.32 5.70
N ILE A 133 19.17 -16.59 5.80
CA ILE A 133 19.97 -17.62 6.48
C ILE A 133 20.98 -18.23 5.52
N LYS A 134 20.60 -18.36 4.24
CA LYS A 134 21.49 -18.79 3.16
C LYS A 134 21.59 -17.67 2.14
N GLU A 135 22.76 -17.04 2.10
CA GLU A 135 23.10 -16.03 1.10
C GLU A 135 24.16 -16.61 0.15
N ASN A 136 23.90 -16.43 -1.15
CA ASN A 136 24.92 -16.57 -2.18
C ASN A 136 25.18 -15.18 -2.75
N ASP A 137 26.42 -14.89 -3.14
CA ASP A 137 26.80 -13.58 -3.72
C ASP A 137 25.95 -13.22 -4.95
N ASP A 138 25.41 -14.21 -5.66
CA ASP A 138 24.50 -14.06 -6.80
C ASP A 138 23.03 -13.99 -6.40
N ASP A 139 22.70 -13.97 -5.10
CA ASP A 139 21.32 -13.88 -4.61
C ASP A 139 20.72 -12.51 -4.92
N LEU A 140 19.56 -12.51 -5.57
CA LEU A 140 18.86 -11.30 -5.97
C LEU A 140 18.58 -10.37 -4.79
N TYR A 141 18.09 -10.93 -3.68
CA TYR A 141 17.76 -10.15 -2.49
C TYR A 141 19.02 -9.56 -1.85
N TYR A 142 20.10 -10.34 -1.75
CA TYR A 142 21.37 -9.87 -1.24
C TYR A 142 21.92 -8.70 -2.05
N GLN A 143 22.03 -8.87 -3.39
CA GLN A 143 22.49 -7.80 -4.27
C GLN A 143 21.61 -6.55 -4.19
N TYR A 144 20.29 -6.72 -4.10
CA TYR A 144 19.33 -5.61 -3.96
C TYR A 144 19.50 -4.89 -2.62
N SER A 145 19.48 -5.61 -1.50
CA SER A 145 19.55 -5.02 -0.16
C SER A 145 20.90 -4.37 0.11
N MET A 146 22.00 -5.04 -0.24
CA MET A 146 23.34 -4.49 -0.08
C MET A 146 23.58 -3.26 -0.96
N SER A 147 23.13 -3.27 -2.21
CA SER A 147 23.24 -2.10 -3.08
C SER A 147 22.50 -0.88 -2.53
N ASN A 148 21.30 -1.09 -1.97
CA ASN A 148 20.54 -0.02 -1.34
C ASN A 148 21.24 0.48 -0.08
N MET A 149 21.75 -0.41 0.78
CA MET A 149 22.50 -0.05 1.98
C MET A 149 23.75 0.78 1.64
N ILE A 150 24.53 0.36 0.65
CA ILE A 150 25.73 1.11 0.20
C ILE A 150 25.36 2.53 -0.28
N ILE A 151 24.22 2.66 -1.01
CA ILE A 151 23.75 3.98 -1.47
C ILE A 151 23.32 4.84 -0.28
N ASP A 152 22.57 4.29 0.66
CA ASP A 152 22.04 5.03 1.81
C ASP A 152 23.19 5.52 2.71
N ASP A 153 24.14 4.66 3.02
CA ASP A 153 25.35 5.01 3.75
C ASP A 153 26.19 6.06 3.02
N PHE A 154 26.32 5.91 1.70
CA PHE A 154 27.03 6.90 0.88
C PHE A 154 26.36 8.27 0.92
N VAL A 155 25.05 8.33 0.76
CA VAL A 155 24.28 9.59 0.81
C VAL A 155 24.38 10.21 2.20
N LEU A 156 24.24 9.43 3.26
CA LEU A 156 24.31 9.88 4.64
C LEU A 156 25.69 10.49 4.95
N ASN A 157 26.78 9.79 4.60
CA ASN A 157 28.15 10.21 4.85
C ASN A 157 28.59 11.40 4.00
N ASN A 158 27.98 11.61 2.84
CA ASN A 158 28.32 12.69 1.91
C ASN A 158 27.23 13.76 1.77
N PHE A 159 26.20 13.76 2.62
CA PHE A 159 25.03 14.62 2.49
C PHE A 159 25.37 16.10 2.27
N ASN A 160 26.25 16.67 3.08
CA ASN A 160 26.65 18.08 2.95
C ASN A 160 27.39 18.36 1.63
N LYS A 161 28.25 17.44 1.17
CA LYS A 161 28.99 17.60 -0.09
C LYS A 161 28.07 17.49 -1.30
N LEU A 162 27.15 16.53 -1.26
CA LEU A 162 26.14 16.31 -2.30
C LEU A 162 25.13 17.46 -2.32
N TYR A 163 24.45 17.70 -1.20
CA TYR A 163 23.31 18.62 -1.14
C TYR A 163 23.72 20.09 -1.16
N ARG A 164 24.71 20.50 -0.31
CA ARG A 164 25.19 21.88 -0.25
C ARG A 164 26.31 22.16 -1.21
N GLY A 165 27.26 21.22 -1.34
CA GLY A 165 28.44 21.34 -2.20
C GLY A 165 28.19 21.04 -3.66
N ARG A 166 27.06 20.42 -4.01
CA ARG A 166 26.65 20.01 -5.37
C ARG A 166 27.72 19.20 -6.10
N GLN A 167 28.45 18.35 -5.38
CA GLN A 167 29.59 17.59 -5.91
C GLN A 167 29.06 16.27 -6.55
N ILE A 168 28.57 16.37 -7.80
CA ILE A 168 28.04 15.22 -8.54
C ILE A 168 29.13 14.17 -8.86
N SER A 169 30.39 14.57 -8.98
CA SER A 169 31.51 13.66 -9.23
C SER A 169 31.75 12.62 -8.13
N LEU A 170 31.12 12.81 -6.95
CA LEU A 170 31.17 11.79 -5.91
C LEU A 170 30.43 10.50 -6.33
N LEU A 171 29.50 10.55 -7.30
CA LEU A 171 28.84 9.34 -7.80
C LEU A 171 29.82 8.37 -8.47
N ASP A 172 30.94 8.86 -9.03
CA ASP A 172 31.96 7.98 -9.57
C ASP A 172 32.59 7.11 -8.46
N SER A 173 32.75 7.67 -7.26
CA SER A 173 33.23 6.92 -6.10
C SER A 173 32.19 5.94 -5.54
N LEU A 174 30.90 6.24 -5.69
CA LEU A 174 29.82 5.31 -5.35
C LEU A 174 29.88 4.08 -6.25
N ASP A 175 30.06 4.26 -7.57
CA ASP A 175 30.18 3.14 -8.51
C ASP A 175 31.40 2.24 -8.17
N VAL A 176 32.51 2.84 -7.79
CA VAL A 176 33.70 2.08 -7.33
C VAL A 176 33.39 1.27 -6.07
N ASN A 177 32.66 1.85 -5.12
CA ASN A 177 32.29 1.16 -3.87
C ASN A 177 31.32 -0.01 -4.16
N ILE A 178 30.29 0.19 -4.97
CA ILE A 178 29.35 -0.85 -5.36
C ILE A 178 30.08 -2.01 -6.03
N ASN A 179 30.92 -1.73 -7.02
CA ASN A 179 31.66 -2.77 -7.74
C ASN A 179 32.65 -3.53 -6.83
N LYS A 180 33.22 -2.84 -5.84
CA LYS A 180 34.16 -3.48 -4.87
C LYS A 180 33.43 -4.44 -3.94
N GLU A 181 32.26 -4.09 -3.44
CA GLU A 181 31.52 -4.88 -2.44
C GLU A 181 30.64 -5.95 -3.07
N LEU A 182 30.06 -5.71 -4.26
CA LEU A 182 29.11 -6.61 -4.91
C LEU A 182 29.66 -7.30 -6.17
N GLY A 183 30.78 -6.84 -6.71
CA GLY A 183 31.29 -7.36 -8.00
C GLY A 183 30.31 -7.11 -9.14
N ASP A 184 30.18 -8.09 -10.04
CA ASP A 184 29.23 -8.01 -11.15
C ASP A 184 27.80 -8.30 -10.68
N ILE A 185 26.90 -7.35 -10.93
CA ILE A 185 25.47 -7.50 -10.64
C ILE A 185 24.82 -8.24 -11.80
N SER A 186 24.37 -9.46 -11.56
CA SER A 186 23.79 -10.32 -12.59
C SER A 186 22.36 -9.91 -13.00
N SER A 187 21.59 -9.37 -12.08
CA SER A 187 20.18 -9.02 -12.27
C SER A 187 19.98 -7.67 -12.94
N ASP A 188 19.21 -7.63 -14.05
CA ASP A 188 18.75 -6.39 -14.67
C ASP A 188 17.92 -5.56 -13.71
N PHE A 189 17.06 -6.19 -12.92
CA PHE A 189 16.24 -5.52 -11.91
C PHE A 189 17.09 -4.71 -10.91
N VAL A 190 18.17 -5.30 -10.40
CA VAL A 190 19.07 -4.62 -9.46
C VAL A 190 19.87 -3.52 -10.15
N ARG A 191 20.34 -3.75 -11.38
CA ARG A 191 21.02 -2.71 -12.17
C ARG A 191 20.13 -1.51 -12.42
N ASP A 192 18.87 -1.73 -12.79
CA ASP A 192 17.88 -0.69 -12.99
C ASP A 192 17.58 0.05 -11.67
N ASN A 193 17.36 -0.68 -10.57
CA ASN A 193 17.17 -0.08 -9.26
C ASN A 193 18.33 0.87 -8.90
N LEU A 194 19.56 0.42 -9.05
CA LEU A 194 20.77 1.24 -8.83
C LEU A 194 20.81 2.47 -9.73
N GLN A 195 20.49 2.29 -11.03
CA GLN A 195 20.48 3.38 -11.99
C GLN A 195 19.51 4.49 -11.57
N TYR A 196 18.28 4.13 -11.19
CA TYR A 196 17.25 5.09 -10.80
C TYR A 196 17.51 5.69 -9.41
N ARG A 197 18.09 4.94 -8.47
CA ARG A 197 18.60 5.49 -7.20
C ARG A 197 19.67 6.56 -7.42
N LYS A 198 20.63 6.31 -8.32
CA LYS A 198 21.66 7.31 -8.70
C LYS A 198 21.03 8.50 -9.43
N ALA A 199 20.05 8.30 -10.27
CA ALA A 199 19.32 9.38 -10.94
C ALA A 199 18.58 10.29 -9.94
N ALA A 200 18.01 9.73 -8.87
CA ALA A 200 17.40 10.49 -7.77
C ALA A 200 18.45 11.37 -7.05
N ILE A 201 19.64 10.83 -6.77
CA ILE A 201 20.74 11.64 -6.20
C ILE A 201 21.15 12.75 -7.18
N GLN A 202 21.25 12.47 -8.48
CA GLN A 202 21.57 13.50 -9.49
C GLN A 202 20.53 14.61 -9.52
N MET A 203 19.25 14.27 -9.39
CA MET A 203 18.17 15.25 -9.34
C MET A 203 18.26 16.11 -8.07
N MET A 204 18.48 15.49 -6.92
CA MET A 204 18.67 16.18 -5.63
C MET A 204 19.84 17.17 -5.67
N VAL A 205 20.97 16.78 -6.27
CA VAL A 205 22.20 17.61 -6.35
C VAL A 205 22.03 18.77 -7.31
N ASN A 206 21.50 18.52 -8.53
CA ASN A 206 21.48 19.51 -9.62
C ASN A 206 20.14 20.25 -9.72
N ASN A 207 19.10 19.77 -9.08
CA ASN A 207 17.71 20.26 -9.19
C ASN A 207 17.29 20.47 -10.67
N ASN A 208 17.64 19.51 -11.53
CA ASN A 208 17.41 19.59 -12.98
C ASN A 208 16.60 18.38 -13.46
N ALA A 209 15.29 18.41 -13.18
CA ALA A 209 14.38 17.37 -13.61
C ALA A 209 14.40 17.13 -15.13
N LYS A 210 14.53 18.19 -15.95
CA LYS A 210 14.56 18.05 -17.40
C LYS A 210 15.68 17.13 -17.88
N ARG A 211 16.89 17.28 -17.34
CA ARG A 211 18.03 16.43 -17.71
C ARG A 211 17.82 14.98 -17.26
N VAL A 212 17.21 14.79 -16.09
CA VAL A 212 16.88 13.43 -15.58
C VAL A 212 15.83 12.78 -16.47
N ILE A 213 14.78 13.50 -16.87
CA ILE A 213 13.77 13.01 -17.81
C ILE A 213 14.40 12.59 -19.14
N GLU A 214 15.23 13.46 -19.72
CA GLU A 214 15.90 13.19 -21.01
C GLU A 214 16.77 11.93 -20.95
N ASN A 215 17.49 11.72 -19.84
CA ASN A 215 18.44 10.60 -19.72
C ASN A 215 17.79 9.28 -19.32
N TYR A 216 16.74 9.32 -18.49
CA TYR A 216 16.22 8.13 -17.79
C TYR A 216 14.79 7.76 -18.16
N TYR A 217 13.99 8.66 -18.75
CA TYR A 217 12.61 8.38 -19.16
C TYR A 217 12.36 8.48 -20.67
N ASN A 218 13.10 9.37 -21.36
CA ASN A 218 12.89 9.59 -22.79
C ASN A 218 13.24 8.33 -23.59
N LYS A 219 12.25 7.78 -24.32
CA LYS A 219 12.36 6.55 -25.13
C LYS A 219 12.88 5.34 -24.35
N LYS A 220 12.58 5.29 -23.06
CA LYS A 220 12.88 4.16 -22.19
C LYS A 220 11.62 3.39 -21.88
N GLU A 221 11.80 2.12 -21.56
CA GLU A 221 10.75 1.26 -21.03
C GLU A 221 10.30 1.76 -19.65
N ILE A 222 9.02 1.59 -19.34
CA ILE A 222 8.46 1.92 -18.04
C ILE A 222 8.64 0.71 -17.13
N LEU A 223 9.39 0.89 -16.05
CA LEU A 223 9.69 -0.19 -15.12
C LEU A 223 8.67 -0.19 -13.96
N TYR A 224 7.45 -0.65 -14.25
CA TYR A 224 6.32 -0.59 -13.31
C TYR A 224 6.55 -1.31 -11.98
N SER A 225 7.31 -2.41 -11.99
CA SER A 225 7.63 -3.20 -10.79
C SER A 225 8.89 -2.74 -10.05
N ASN A 226 9.65 -1.77 -10.61
CA ASN A 226 10.90 -1.32 -10.00
C ASN A 226 10.67 -0.15 -9.03
N PRO A 227 10.91 -0.31 -7.71
CA PRO A 227 10.63 0.72 -6.73
C PRO A 227 11.41 2.02 -6.96
N ALA A 228 12.69 1.94 -7.34
CA ALA A 228 13.51 3.14 -7.54
C ALA A 228 13.05 3.96 -8.75
N TYR A 229 12.63 3.28 -9.84
CA TYR A 229 12.02 3.93 -10.99
C TYR A 229 10.75 4.68 -10.59
N MET A 230 9.84 4.01 -9.88
CA MET A 230 8.54 4.60 -9.53
C MET A 230 8.66 5.68 -8.44
N ASN A 231 9.60 5.57 -7.51
CA ASN A 231 9.89 6.63 -6.55
C ASN A 231 10.40 7.91 -7.26
N LEU A 232 11.35 7.77 -8.19
CA LEU A 232 11.83 8.89 -8.99
C LEU A 232 10.72 9.45 -9.90
N PHE A 233 9.87 8.59 -10.46
CA PHE A 233 8.69 9.00 -11.22
C PHE A 233 7.77 9.90 -10.37
N GLN A 234 7.46 9.49 -9.15
CA GLN A 234 6.65 10.29 -8.24
C GLN A 234 7.29 11.65 -7.95
N GLU A 235 8.59 11.66 -7.65
CA GLU A 235 9.33 12.89 -7.35
C GLU A 235 9.26 13.89 -8.51
N ILE A 236 9.38 13.42 -9.75
CA ILE A 236 9.39 14.27 -10.95
C ILE A 236 7.96 14.65 -11.39
N PHE A 237 7.06 13.68 -11.45
CA PHE A 237 5.81 13.81 -12.18
C PHE A 237 4.56 14.07 -11.33
N THR A 238 4.62 14.01 -9.99
CA THR A 238 3.44 14.24 -9.14
C THR A 238 2.79 15.61 -9.36
N ASN A 239 3.58 16.65 -9.62
CA ASN A 239 3.09 18.01 -9.88
C ASN A 239 3.32 18.47 -11.33
N TYR A 240 3.44 17.51 -12.25
CA TYR A 240 3.90 17.82 -13.61
C TYR A 240 2.93 18.73 -14.35
N LEU A 241 1.62 18.46 -14.32
CA LEU A 241 0.59 19.28 -14.96
C LEU A 241 0.37 20.63 -14.26
N ALA A 242 0.90 20.84 -13.06
CA ALA A 242 0.92 22.14 -12.39
C ALA A 242 2.21 22.93 -12.66
N SER A 243 3.14 22.39 -13.44
CA SER A 243 4.40 23.06 -13.79
C SER A 243 4.15 24.25 -14.73
N ARG A 244 5.15 25.16 -14.83
CA ARG A 244 5.02 26.42 -15.59
C ARG A 244 4.77 26.25 -17.10
N GLN A 245 5.01 25.08 -17.64
CA GLN A 245 4.77 24.80 -19.06
C GLN A 245 3.28 24.60 -19.40
N PHE A 246 2.46 24.33 -18.39
CA PHE A 246 1.01 24.15 -18.55
C PHE A 246 0.26 25.36 -18.05
N ASN A 247 -0.78 25.77 -18.79
CA ASN A 247 -1.69 26.82 -18.34
C ASN A 247 -2.80 26.20 -17.49
N PRO A 248 -2.94 26.59 -16.20
CA PRO A 248 -3.96 26.04 -15.32
C PRO A 248 -5.39 26.19 -15.85
N SER A 249 -5.70 27.32 -16.53
CA SER A 249 -7.03 27.53 -17.09
C SER A 249 -7.31 26.63 -18.29
N GLU A 250 -6.28 26.34 -19.12
CA GLU A 250 -6.41 25.40 -20.23
C GLU A 250 -6.60 23.97 -19.72
N ILE A 251 -5.81 23.54 -18.72
CA ILE A 251 -5.98 22.23 -18.06
C ILE A 251 -7.42 22.10 -17.54
N ARG A 252 -7.93 23.11 -16.82
CA ARG A 252 -9.31 23.10 -16.31
C ARG A 252 -10.34 23.00 -17.43
N ASN A 253 -10.20 23.79 -18.49
CA ASN A 253 -11.11 23.75 -19.64
C ASN A 253 -11.09 22.40 -20.35
N LEU A 254 -9.93 21.77 -20.45
CA LEU A 254 -9.76 20.47 -21.08
C LEU A 254 -10.41 19.33 -20.28
N LEU A 255 -10.60 19.48 -18.97
CA LEU A 255 -11.37 18.50 -18.18
C LEU A 255 -12.84 18.41 -18.64
N TYR A 256 -13.39 19.47 -19.24
CA TYR A 256 -14.74 19.50 -19.81
C TYR A 256 -14.78 19.16 -21.31
N ALA A 257 -13.63 18.85 -21.92
CA ALA A 257 -13.52 18.40 -23.31
C ALA A 257 -13.52 16.86 -23.39
N ASP A 258 -12.89 16.30 -24.41
CA ASP A 258 -12.64 14.87 -24.52
C ASP A 258 -11.21 14.51 -24.07
N TYR A 259 -11.01 13.27 -23.66
CA TYR A 259 -9.71 12.78 -23.17
C TYR A 259 -8.60 12.87 -24.21
N ASP A 260 -8.92 12.60 -25.49
CA ASP A 260 -7.92 12.61 -26.54
C ASP A 260 -7.36 14.03 -26.76
N SER A 261 -8.24 15.04 -26.69
CA SER A 261 -7.84 16.45 -26.73
C SER A 261 -6.96 16.83 -25.54
N PHE A 262 -7.28 16.34 -24.35
CA PHE A 262 -6.48 16.55 -23.15
C PHE A 262 -5.09 15.90 -23.29
N LEU A 263 -5.03 14.62 -23.66
CA LEU A 263 -3.77 13.89 -23.83
C LEU A 263 -2.94 14.53 -24.95
N LYS A 264 -3.55 14.93 -26.06
CA LYS A 264 -2.87 15.64 -27.13
C LYS A 264 -2.23 16.95 -26.65
N TYR A 265 -2.96 17.77 -25.88
CA TYR A 265 -2.41 19.00 -25.31
C TYR A 265 -1.18 18.72 -24.44
N VAL A 266 -1.25 17.70 -23.57
CA VAL A 266 -0.13 17.31 -22.71
C VAL A 266 1.09 16.90 -23.55
N LYS A 267 0.88 16.08 -24.57
CA LYS A 267 1.95 15.59 -25.49
C LYS A 267 2.58 16.71 -26.31
N GLU A 268 1.83 17.74 -26.69
CA GLU A 268 2.35 18.89 -27.45
C GLU A 268 3.25 19.83 -26.62
N LYS A 269 3.13 19.79 -25.29
CA LYS A 269 3.95 20.66 -24.40
C LYS A 269 5.34 20.13 -24.15
N ASP A 270 5.58 18.84 -24.34
CA ASP A 270 6.88 18.26 -24.08
C ASP A 270 7.22 17.15 -25.11
N VAL A 271 8.36 17.35 -25.80
CA VAL A 271 8.77 16.48 -26.90
C VAL A 271 8.96 15.02 -26.46
N PHE A 272 9.41 14.79 -25.23
CA PHE A 272 9.61 13.42 -24.74
C PHE A 272 8.30 12.67 -24.53
N LEU A 273 7.18 13.39 -24.28
CA LEU A 273 5.86 12.79 -24.15
C LEU A 273 5.24 12.43 -25.50
N SER A 274 5.61 13.14 -26.56
CA SER A 274 5.03 12.89 -27.90
C SER A 274 5.32 11.49 -28.43
N ASP A 275 6.45 10.91 -28.06
CA ASP A 275 6.95 9.64 -28.57
C ASP A 275 6.66 8.45 -27.62
N ASN A 276 6.08 8.70 -26.44
CA ASN A 276 5.77 7.66 -25.44
C ASN A 276 4.34 7.82 -24.93
N GLU A 277 3.39 7.11 -25.58
CA GLU A 277 1.98 7.20 -25.25
C GLU A 277 1.68 6.67 -23.84
N ASP A 278 2.24 5.51 -23.48
CA ASP A 278 2.00 4.88 -22.19
C ASP A 278 2.54 5.73 -21.02
N LEU A 279 3.71 6.34 -21.18
CA LEU A 279 4.28 7.25 -20.17
C LEU A 279 3.43 8.52 -20.04
N SER A 280 2.96 9.07 -21.16
CA SER A 280 2.11 10.26 -21.17
C SER A 280 0.80 10.01 -20.45
N GLU A 281 0.17 8.87 -20.71
CA GLU A 281 -1.05 8.43 -20.06
C GLU A 281 -0.83 8.18 -18.57
N LEU A 282 0.28 7.52 -18.19
CA LEU A 282 0.66 7.30 -16.80
C LEU A 282 0.80 8.62 -16.03
N ILE A 283 1.50 9.61 -16.62
CA ILE A 283 1.67 10.95 -16.03
C ILE A 283 0.32 11.64 -15.87
N VAL A 284 -0.55 11.59 -16.90
CA VAL A 284 -1.88 12.17 -16.83
C VAL A 284 -2.70 11.52 -15.71
N ALA A 285 -2.77 10.19 -15.68
CA ALA A 285 -3.53 9.46 -14.67
C ALA A 285 -3.06 9.79 -13.24
N TRP A 286 -1.74 9.82 -13.01
CA TRP A 286 -1.16 10.15 -11.72
C TRP A 286 -1.46 11.59 -11.28
N ASN A 287 -1.43 12.55 -12.21
CA ASN A 287 -1.81 13.93 -11.91
C ASN A 287 -3.32 14.09 -11.69
N LEU A 288 -4.17 13.38 -12.43
CA LEU A 288 -5.63 13.39 -12.21
C LEU A 288 -5.98 12.91 -10.79
N ARG A 289 -5.29 11.90 -10.26
CA ARG A 289 -5.44 11.46 -8.85
C ARG A 289 -5.25 12.63 -7.87
N ARG A 290 -4.19 13.41 -8.04
CA ARG A 290 -3.92 14.58 -7.19
C ARG A 290 -4.97 15.67 -7.39
N MET A 291 -5.29 16.00 -8.65
CA MET A 291 -6.24 17.03 -9.02
C MET A 291 -7.64 16.75 -8.44
N TYR A 292 -8.03 15.49 -8.29
CA TYR A 292 -9.29 15.12 -7.66
C TYR A 292 -9.45 15.70 -6.25
N TYR A 293 -8.37 15.76 -5.47
CA TYR A 293 -8.40 16.33 -4.12
C TYR A 293 -8.25 17.85 -4.11
N GLU A 294 -7.57 18.43 -5.09
CA GLU A 294 -7.29 19.86 -5.17
C GLU A 294 -8.36 20.65 -5.90
N MET A 295 -9.18 20.01 -6.74
CA MET A 295 -10.19 20.62 -7.59
C MET A 295 -11.60 20.06 -7.29
N PRO A 296 -12.23 20.51 -6.19
CA PRO A 296 -13.51 19.93 -5.74
C PRO A 296 -14.65 20.07 -6.74
N ASP A 297 -14.63 21.13 -7.55
CA ASP A 297 -15.69 21.42 -8.53
C ASP A 297 -15.59 20.52 -9.77
N GLU A 298 -14.39 19.99 -10.09
CA GLU A 298 -14.11 19.17 -11.26
C GLU A 298 -14.02 17.68 -10.97
N LYS A 299 -14.42 17.23 -9.78
CA LYS A 299 -14.30 15.83 -9.35
C LYS A 299 -14.98 14.83 -10.30
N ASN A 300 -16.16 15.18 -10.83
CA ASN A 300 -16.89 14.29 -11.72
C ASN A 300 -16.17 14.14 -13.07
N GLU A 301 -15.64 15.21 -13.62
CA GLU A 301 -14.90 15.24 -14.87
C GLU A 301 -13.62 14.45 -14.74
N ILE A 302 -12.90 14.59 -13.63
CA ILE A 302 -11.68 13.82 -13.31
C ILE A 302 -12.01 12.33 -13.19
N LEU A 303 -13.08 11.95 -12.50
CA LEU A 303 -13.50 10.56 -12.41
C LEU A 303 -13.88 9.99 -13.79
N ASN A 304 -14.55 10.77 -14.65
CA ASN A 304 -14.88 10.35 -15.99
C ASN A 304 -13.64 10.09 -16.83
N TYR A 305 -12.58 10.90 -16.69
CA TYR A 305 -11.32 10.67 -17.38
C TYR A 305 -10.58 9.42 -16.88
N LEU A 306 -10.51 9.22 -15.57
CA LEU A 306 -9.91 8.00 -15.00
C LEU A 306 -10.70 6.76 -15.44
N ASP A 307 -12.04 6.80 -15.42
CA ASP A 307 -12.87 5.71 -15.92
C ASP A 307 -12.66 5.47 -17.43
N TYR A 308 -12.45 6.53 -18.22
CA TYR A 308 -12.14 6.41 -19.64
C TYR A 308 -10.80 5.71 -19.87
N ILE A 309 -9.74 6.14 -19.18
CA ILE A 309 -8.42 5.51 -19.27
C ILE A 309 -8.53 4.02 -18.90
N ALA A 310 -9.16 3.68 -17.75
CA ALA A 310 -9.32 2.31 -17.32
C ALA A 310 -9.97 1.39 -18.37
N LYS A 311 -10.88 1.95 -19.20
CA LYS A 311 -11.63 1.19 -20.22
C LYS A 311 -10.91 1.11 -21.58
N HIS A 312 -10.12 2.12 -21.93
CA HIS A 312 -9.64 2.29 -23.32
C HIS A 312 -8.12 2.20 -23.46
N THR A 313 -7.36 2.31 -22.37
CA THR A 313 -5.90 2.17 -22.42
C THR A 313 -5.47 0.83 -23.01
N LYS A 314 -4.42 0.86 -23.83
CA LYS A 314 -3.77 -0.33 -24.37
C LYS A 314 -2.78 -0.95 -23.39
N SER A 315 -2.23 -0.15 -22.48
CA SER A 315 -1.30 -0.60 -21.45
C SER A 315 -2.05 -1.35 -20.34
N VAL A 316 -1.68 -2.60 -20.13
CA VAL A 316 -2.24 -3.42 -19.03
C VAL A 316 -1.87 -2.83 -17.68
N GLU A 317 -0.64 -2.33 -17.56
CA GLU A 317 -0.12 -1.79 -16.29
C GLU A 317 -0.76 -0.43 -15.97
N ASN A 318 -0.93 0.47 -16.95
CA ASN A 318 -1.67 1.71 -16.74
C ASN A 318 -3.12 1.43 -16.32
N ARG A 319 -3.75 0.40 -16.91
CA ARG A 319 -5.11 -0.01 -16.53
C ARG A 319 -5.18 -0.42 -15.08
N LYS A 320 -4.27 -1.29 -14.61
CA LYS A 320 -4.19 -1.72 -13.21
C LYS A 320 -4.06 -0.51 -12.29
N LEU A 321 -3.08 0.34 -12.55
CA LEU A 321 -2.85 1.56 -11.78
C LEU A 321 -4.09 2.46 -11.71
N VAL A 322 -4.76 2.71 -12.83
CA VAL A 322 -5.94 3.59 -12.86
C VAL A 322 -7.12 2.97 -12.11
N VAL A 323 -7.28 1.65 -12.18
CA VAL A 323 -8.29 0.93 -11.38
C VAL A 323 -7.99 1.08 -9.88
N ASP A 324 -6.73 0.97 -9.47
CA ASP A 324 -6.33 1.15 -8.07
C ASP A 324 -6.48 2.62 -7.62
N ILE A 325 -6.15 3.60 -8.48
CA ILE A 325 -6.46 5.03 -8.22
C ILE A 325 -7.97 5.24 -8.01
N LEU A 326 -8.82 4.71 -8.89
CA LEU A 326 -10.28 4.83 -8.77
C LEU A 326 -10.78 4.14 -7.50
N THR A 327 -10.23 3.00 -7.16
CA THR A 327 -10.55 2.27 -5.92
C THR A 327 -10.20 3.12 -4.70
N GLN A 328 -9.00 3.69 -4.64
CA GLN A 328 -8.59 4.58 -3.55
C GLN A 328 -9.47 5.82 -3.42
N ILE A 329 -9.75 6.48 -4.56
CA ILE A 329 -10.60 7.68 -4.57
C ILE A 329 -12.03 7.37 -4.10
N LYS A 330 -12.59 6.24 -4.54
CA LYS A 330 -13.97 5.86 -4.23
C LYS A 330 -14.11 5.20 -2.84
N ARG A 331 -13.05 4.61 -2.33
CA ARG A 331 -13.04 3.76 -1.12
C ARG A 331 -13.71 4.39 0.09
N LEU A 332 -13.37 5.64 0.40
CA LEU A 332 -13.85 6.36 1.57
C LEU A 332 -14.69 7.58 1.23
N SER A 333 -15.20 7.63 -0.01
CA SER A 333 -16.08 8.71 -0.45
C SER A 333 -17.45 8.58 0.22
N PHE A 334 -18.11 9.71 0.46
CA PHE A 334 -19.47 9.72 1.00
C PHE A 334 -20.42 8.85 0.16
N GLY A 335 -21.08 7.91 0.82
CA GLY A 335 -22.03 6.98 0.20
C GLY A 335 -21.43 5.74 -0.45
N SER A 336 -20.08 5.58 -0.49
CA SER A 336 -19.45 4.32 -0.88
C SER A 336 -19.66 3.24 0.18
N ASP A 337 -19.49 1.97 -0.20
CA ASP A 337 -19.53 0.88 0.76
C ASP A 337 -18.34 0.96 1.73
N ALA A 338 -18.59 0.81 3.02
CA ALA A 338 -17.56 0.66 4.01
C ALA A 338 -16.88 -0.72 3.88
N HIS A 339 -15.62 -0.81 4.28
CA HIS A 339 -14.90 -2.08 4.27
C HIS A 339 -15.40 -3.00 5.36
N ASP A 340 -15.64 -4.23 4.97
CA ASP A 340 -16.10 -5.28 5.89
C ASP A 340 -14.97 -5.66 6.86
N PHE A 341 -15.39 -6.07 8.08
CA PHE A 341 -14.52 -6.61 9.11
C PHE A 341 -15.25 -7.71 9.88
N SER A 342 -14.46 -8.56 10.54
CA SER A 342 -14.95 -9.60 11.44
C SER A 342 -13.99 -9.69 12.61
N LEU A 343 -14.31 -8.99 13.71
CA LEU A 343 -13.43 -8.80 14.87
C LEU A 343 -14.10 -9.32 16.14
N LYS A 344 -13.31 -9.62 17.18
CA LYS A 344 -13.84 -10.04 18.48
C LYS A 344 -14.09 -8.86 19.40
N ASP A 345 -15.21 -8.91 20.11
CA ASP A 345 -15.53 -7.99 21.18
C ASP A 345 -14.82 -8.37 22.50
N LYS A 346 -15.00 -7.55 23.53
CA LYS A 346 -14.45 -7.79 24.88
C LYS A 346 -14.92 -9.09 25.55
N ASP A 347 -16.02 -9.70 25.06
CA ASP A 347 -16.58 -10.96 25.56
C ASP A 347 -16.18 -12.15 24.68
N GLY A 348 -15.36 -11.93 23.63
CA GLY A 348 -14.91 -12.94 22.68
C GLY A 348 -15.93 -13.31 21.61
N ARG A 349 -17.01 -12.53 21.45
CA ARG A 349 -18.00 -12.72 20.39
C ARG A 349 -17.50 -12.09 19.11
N THR A 350 -17.69 -12.78 17.99
CA THR A 350 -17.39 -12.22 16.67
C THR A 350 -18.44 -11.20 16.27
N ILE A 351 -18.02 -9.99 16.01
CA ILE A 351 -18.81 -8.86 15.53
C ILE A 351 -18.36 -8.50 14.12
N THR A 352 -19.33 -8.33 13.23
CA THR A 352 -19.10 -7.99 11.84
C THR A 352 -19.65 -6.60 11.52
N LEU A 353 -19.21 -5.99 10.43
CA LEU A 353 -19.77 -4.73 9.98
C LEU A 353 -21.29 -4.82 9.73
N SER A 354 -21.79 -5.98 9.29
CA SER A 354 -23.21 -6.20 9.02
C SER A 354 -24.11 -6.11 10.26
N ASP A 355 -23.56 -6.29 11.47
CA ASP A 355 -24.30 -6.16 12.73
C ASP A 355 -24.75 -4.72 13.00
N PHE A 356 -24.16 -3.75 12.30
CA PHE A 356 -24.44 -2.31 12.44
C PHE A 356 -25.28 -1.72 11.27
N LYS A 357 -25.72 -2.55 10.33
CA LYS A 357 -26.29 -2.12 9.04
C LYS A 357 -27.38 -1.05 9.12
N ASP A 358 -28.27 -1.12 10.12
CA ASP A 358 -29.42 -0.22 10.23
C ASP A 358 -29.12 1.05 11.04
N ASN A 359 -27.91 1.19 11.54
CA ASN A 359 -27.48 2.26 12.42
C ASN A 359 -26.51 3.24 11.75
N LEU A 360 -26.44 4.44 12.30
CA LEU A 360 -25.26 5.26 12.11
C LEU A 360 -24.18 4.76 13.06
N VAL A 361 -22.94 4.71 12.61
CA VAL A 361 -21.81 4.23 13.42
C VAL A 361 -20.70 5.26 13.43
N LEU A 362 -20.18 5.55 14.61
CA LEU A 362 -18.90 6.22 14.79
C LEU A 362 -17.86 5.15 15.10
N MET A 363 -16.97 4.87 14.17
CA MET A 363 -15.81 4.02 14.42
C MET A 363 -14.67 4.89 14.91
N GLN A 364 -14.02 4.47 15.97
CA GLN A 364 -12.81 5.04 16.55
C GLN A 364 -11.72 3.97 16.52
N PHE A 365 -10.59 4.29 15.89
CA PHE A 365 -9.39 3.46 15.92
C PHE A 365 -8.42 3.99 16.96
N VAL A 366 -7.93 3.12 17.84
CA VAL A 366 -7.05 3.51 18.95
C VAL A 366 -5.86 2.57 19.10
N ASP A 367 -4.78 3.13 19.60
CA ASP A 367 -3.52 2.44 19.89
C ASP A 367 -3.20 2.60 21.40
N HIS A 368 -1.96 2.87 21.77
CA HIS A 368 -1.57 3.09 23.16
C HIS A 368 -2.39 4.19 23.83
N LYS A 369 -2.54 4.10 25.14
CA LYS A 369 -3.23 5.12 25.93
C LYS A 369 -2.37 6.37 26.08
N SER A 370 -3.00 7.52 25.97
CA SER A 370 -2.41 8.83 26.22
C SER A 370 -3.42 9.74 26.94
N ASN A 371 -2.94 10.82 27.53
CA ASN A 371 -3.83 11.82 28.13
C ASN A 371 -4.84 12.38 27.12
N MET A 372 -4.47 12.48 25.86
CA MET A 372 -5.37 12.93 24.78
C MET A 372 -6.44 11.88 24.51
N THR A 373 -6.06 10.61 24.45
CA THR A 373 -6.99 9.51 24.25
C THR A 373 -8.02 9.45 25.38
N ASP A 374 -7.59 9.51 26.64
CA ASP A 374 -8.47 9.51 27.81
C ASP A 374 -9.46 10.69 27.77
N TYR A 375 -8.99 11.89 27.44
CA TYR A 375 -9.84 13.07 27.28
C TYR A 375 -10.90 12.89 26.18
N GLN A 376 -10.53 12.32 25.04
CA GLN A 376 -11.46 12.07 23.94
C GLN A 376 -12.50 10.99 24.31
N PHE A 377 -12.13 9.96 25.08
CA PHE A 377 -13.08 8.98 25.61
C PHE A 377 -14.10 9.60 26.56
N GLU A 378 -13.69 10.51 27.44
CA GLU A 378 -14.62 11.24 28.30
C GLU A 378 -15.58 12.12 27.49
N MET A 379 -15.11 12.75 26.41
CA MET A 379 -15.98 13.49 25.51
C MET A 379 -16.96 12.57 24.77
N LEU A 380 -16.50 11.40 24.29
CA LEU A 380 -17.36 10.42 23.64
C LEU A 380 -18.43 9.87 24.59
N ASP A 381 -18.11 9.64 25.86
CA ASP A 381 -19.10 9.22 26.86
C ASP A 381 -20.20 10.28 27.04
N ASN A 382 -19.83 11.56 27.11
CA ASN A 382 -20.81 12.64 27.15
C ASN A 382 -21.67 12.72 25.88
N LEU A 383 -21.07 12.53 24.72
CA LEU A 383 -21.79 12.53 23.43
C LEU A 383 -22.67 11.30 23.25
N SER A 384 -22.21 10.12 23.69
CA SER A 384 -23.00 8.88 23.63
C SER A 384 -24.34 9.00 24.34
N ARG A 385 -24.34 9.63 25.51
CA ARG A 385 -25.56 9.91 26.29
C ARG A 385 -26.53 10.87 25.59
N GLN A 386 -25.99 11.81 24.79
CA GLN A 386 -26.80 12.74 24.00
C GLN A 386 -27.36 12.10 22.74
N TRP A 387 -26.61 11.17 22.16
CA TRP A 387 -26.97 10.50 20.90
C TRP A 387 -27.88 9.29 21.11
N GLN A 388 -27.75 8.58 22.24
CA GLN A 388 -28.49 7.37 22.60
C GLN A 388 -28.79 6.49 21.36
N ASP A 389 -30.04 6.45 20.89
CA ASP A 389 -30.47 5.64 19.75
C ASP A 389 -30.12 6.24 18.38
N THR A 390 -29.31 7.32 18.32
CA THR A 390 -29.02 8.02 17.09
C THR A 390 -27.81 7.45 16.36
N ILE A 391 -26.75 7.11 17.10
CA ILE A 391 -25.49 6.60 16.56
C ILE A 391 -24.91 5.59 17.55
N GLN A 392 -24.34 4.54 17.02
CA GLN A 392 -23.56 3.57 17.78
C GLN A 392 -22.09 3.94 17.74
N ILE A 393 -21.40 3.84 18.86
CA ILE A 393 -19.95 4.01 18.91
C ILE A 393 -19.31 2.62 18.89
N VAL A 394 -18.26 2.47 18.09
CA VAL A 394 -17.44 1.27 17.99
C VAL A 394 -15.98 1.69 18.14
N THR A 395 -15.34 1.27 19.19
CA THR A 395 -13.90 1.44 19.38
C THR A 395 -13.18 0.18 18.90
N ILE A 396 -12.22 0.33 18.01
CA ILE A 396 -11.36 -0.73 17.49
C ILE A 396 -9.96 -0.46 18.05
N ALA A 397 -9.55 -1.27 19.02
CA ALA A 397 -8.28 -1.12 19.70
C ALA A 397 -7.22 -2.04 19.11
N ASN A 398 -5.99 -1.55 18.99
CA ASN A 398 -4.85 -2.38 18.67
C ASN A 398 -4.74 -3.53 19.66
N ARG A 399 -4.46 -4.73 19.15
CA ARG A 399 -4.37 -5.99 19.91
C ARG A 399 -3.55 -5.87 21.17
N GLU A 400 -2.40 -5.19 21.10
CA GLU A 400 -1.48 -5.08 22.23
C GLU A 400 -2.05 -4.32 23.41
N TYR A 401 -2.88 -3.33 23.15
CA TYR A 401 -3.50 -2.47 24.18
C TYR A 401 -4.96 -2.85 24.48
N PHE A 402 -5.49 -3.87 23.84
CA PHE A 402 -6.90 -4.25 23.94
C PHE A 402 -7.32 -4.55 25.38
N GLU A 403 -6.51 -5.28 26.15
CA GLU A 403 -6.83 -5.61 27.56
C GLU A 403 -6.82 -4.35 28.45
N GLU A 404 -5.97 -3.37 28.16
CA GLU A 404 -5.96 -2.09 28.88
C GLU A 404 -7.23 -1.28 28.61
N TYR A 405 -7.70 -1.26 27.34
CA TYR A 405 -8.97 -0.63 27.00
C TYR A 405 -10.15 -1.37 27.60
N LYS A 406 -10.13 -2.69 27.63
CA LYS A 406 -11.16 -3.50 28.30
C LYS A 406 -11.26 -3.15 29.78
N GLN A 407 -10.14 -3.06 30.49
CA GLN A 407 -10.12 -2.63 31.89
C GLN A 407 -10.66 -1.21 32.05
N MET A 408 -10.27 -0.29 31.16
CA MET A 408 -10.77 1.09 31.17
C MET A 408 -12.30 1.15 30.97
N PHE A 409 -12.85 0.33 30.07
CA PHE A 409 -14.29 0.25 29.83
C PHE A 409 -15.04 -0.23 31.08
N GLU A 410 -14.49 -1.22 31.77
CA GLU A 410 -15.04 -1.71 33.04
C GLU A 410 -14.97 -0.65 34.15
N ASP A 411 -13.83 -0.02 34.34
CA ASP A 411 -13.58 0.97 35.38
C ASP A 411 -14.41 2.26 35.23
N LYS A 412 -14.58 2.71 33.97
CA LYS A 412 -15.32 3.94 33.65
C LYS A 412 -16.82 3.67 33.35
N GLY A 413 -17.21 2.40 33.16
CA GLY A 413 -18.57 2.02 32.83
C GLY A 413 -19.00 2.39 31.42
N TYR A 414 -18.08 2.32 30.43
CA TYR A 414 -18.40 2.56 29.03
C TYR A 414 -19.17 1.37 28.45
N GLU A 415 -20.32 1.64 27.83
CA GLU A 415 -21.26 0.59 27.38
C GLU A 415 -21.21 0.33 25.86
N TRP A 416 -20.51 1.17 25.07
CA TRP A 416 -20.44 0.96 23.62
C TRP A 416 -19.51 -0.20 23.24
N THR A 417 -19.53 -0.58 21.98
CA THR A 417 -18.79 -1.74 21.47
C THR A 417 -17.28 -1.49 21.46
N LEU A 418 -16.52 -2.38 22.09
CA LEU A 418 -15.06 -2.44 22.03
C LEU A 418 -14.66 -3.70 21.25
N LEU A 419 -13.88 -3.52 20.18
CA LEU A 419 -13.40 -4.59 19.31
C LEU A 419 -11.88 -4.65 19.35
N ASN A 420 -11.35 -5.88 19.26
CA ASN A 420 -9.94 -6.13 19.09
C ASN A 420 -9.61 -6.12 17.60
N LEU A 421 -8.66 -5.27 17.17
CA LEU A 421 -8.17 -5.25 15.78
C LEU A 421 -7.58 -6.62 15.38
N GLU A 422 -7.14 -7.41 16.37
CA GLU A 422 -6.46 -8.69 16.16
C GLU A 422 -5.29 -8.52 15.17
N ASP A 423 -5.28 -9.36 14.11
CA ASP A 423 -4.23 -9.35 13.09
C ASP A 423 -4.73 -8.77 11.75
N ASP A 424 -5.85 -8.03 11.75
CA ASP A 424 -6.38 -7.44 10.52
C ASP A 424 -5.69 -6.11 10.15
N ILE A 425 -4.39 -6.24 9.84
CA ILE A 425 -3.54 -5.13 9.40
C ILE A 425 -4.10 -4.39 8.18
N LEU A 426 -4.77 -5.12 7.27
CA LEU A 426 -5.35 -4.52 6.06
C LEU A 426 -6.56 -3.63 6.38
N LEU A 427 -7.20 -3.81 7.54
CA LEU A 427 -8.31 -2.95 7.94
C LEU A 427 -7.85 -1.50 8.13
N LEU A 428 -6.68 -1.29 8.75
CA LEU A 428 -6.10 0.05 8.91
C LEU A 428 -5.84 0.70 7.54
N GLU A 429 -5.33 -0.06 6.58
CA GLU A 429 -5.07 0.45 5.23
C GLU A 429 -6.36 0.75 4.46
N LYS A 430 -7.33 -0.15 4.53
CA LYS A 430 -8.62 0.02 3.87
C LYS A 430 -9.35 1.28 4.34
N TYR A 431 -9.26 1.59 5.64
CA TYR A 431 -9.79 2.83 6.20
C TYR A 431 -8.80 4.00 6.18
N GLN A 432 -7.60 3.81 5.61
CA GLN A 432 -6.53 4.82 5.49
C GLN A 432 -6.13 5.43 6.84
N ILE A 433 -6.18 4.62 7.90
CA ILE A 433 -5.73 5.04 9.22
C ILE A 433 -4.22 5.26 9.18
N ARG A 434 -3.76 6.45 9.57
CA ARG A 434 -2.35 6.87 9.54
C ARG A 434 -1.84 7.38 10.87
N ILE A 435 -2.74 7.69 11.76
CA ILE A 435 -2.46 8.15 13.14
C ILE A 435 -3.51 7.55 14.07
N PHE A 436 -3.23 7.53 15.36
CA PHE A 436 -4.17 7.17 16.39
C PHE A 436 -4.32 8.33 17.40
N PRO A 437 -5.52 8.58 17.91
CA PRO A 437 -6.80 8.02 17.45
C PRO A 437 -7.24 8.60 16.11
N ASP A 438 -7.98 7.80 15.31
CA ASP A 438 -8.62 8.24 14.07
C ASP A 438 -10.10 7.84 14.06
N TYR A 439 -10.91 8.54 13.26
CA TYR A 439 -12.36 8.43 13.31
C TYR A 439 -12.98 8.29 11.94
N VAL A 440 -14.03 7.44 11.85
CA VAL A 440 -14.83 7.26 10.62
C VAL A 440 -16.31 7.24 11.01
N ILE A 441 -17.16 7.99 10.30
CA ILE A 441 -18.60 7.92 10.47
C ILE A 441 -19.18 7.09 9.33
N LEU A 442 -19.93 6.06 9.69
CA LEU A 442 -20.73 5.29 8.75
C LEU A 442 -22.19 5.73 8.81
N GLY A 443 -22.80 5.81 7.64
CA GLY A 443 -24.24 5.98 7.49
C GLY A 443 -24.98 4.64 7.53
N LYS A 444 -26.28 4.68 7.28
CA LYS A 444 -27.10 3.47 7.12
C LYS A 444 -26.60 2.61 5.96
N ASP A 445 -26.91 1.33 6.01
CA ASP A 445 -26.47 0.32 5.05
C ASP A 445 -24.95 0.22 4.92
N ASN A 446 -24.23 0.52 6.02
CA ASN A 446 -22.77 0.50 6.09
C ASN A 446 -22.10 1.34 4.99
N LYS A 447 -22.70 2.49 4.66
CA LYS A 447 -22.11 3.44 3.72
C LYS A 447 -21.20 4.42 4.44
N ILE A 448 -20.09 4.81 3.82
CA ILE A 448 -19.23 5.87 4.34
C ILE A 448 -20.04 7.17 4.46
N GLY A 449 -20.13 7.70 5.65
CA GLY A 449 -20.73 9.01 5.93
C GLY A 449 -19.65 10.10 5.98
N MET A 450 -18.48 9.80 6.55
CA MET A 450 -17.32 10.70 6.56
C MET A 450 -16.06 9.94 6.93
N SER A 451 -14.99 10.10 6.15
CA SER A 451 -13.66 9.56 6.45
C SER A 451 -12.57 10.48 5.86
N PRO A 452 -11.55 10.89 6.63
CA PRO A 452 -11.54 10.83 8.09
C PRO A 452 -12.63 11.74 8.69
N ALA A 453 -13.14 11.36 9.86
CA ALA A 453 -14.03 12.23 10.63
C ALA A 453 -13.21 13.01 11.68
N PRO A 454 -13.64 14.21 12.08
CA PRO A 454 -12.94 14.97 13.11
C PRO A 454 -13.04 14.25 14.46
N SER A 455 -12.05 14.50 15.33
CA SER A 455 -12.05 14.01 16.71
C SER A 455 -13.15 14.68 17.57
N PRO A 456 -13.51 14.12 18.73
CA PRO A 456 -14.56 14.66 19.61
C PRO A 456 -14.37 16.13 19.97
N ASP A 457 -13.13 16.58 20.10
CA ASP A 457 -12.76 17.98 20.42
C ASP A 457 -12.78 18.91 19.19
N GLN A 458 -13.06 18.39 17.97
CA GLN A 458 -13.03 19.11 16.70
C GLN A 458 -14.39 19.12 15.98
N TYR A 459 -15.47 19.49 16.66
CA TYR A 459 -16.82 19.58 16.10
C TYR A 459 -17.44 18.28 15.58
N LEU A 460 -17.05 17.12 16.11
CA LEU A 460 -17.60 15.81 15.71
C LEU A 460 -19.13 15.78 15.77
N ASP A 461 -19.76 16.30 16.84
CA ASP A 461 -21.22 16.34 17.01
C ASP A 461 -21.93 17.04 15.86
N PHE A 462 -21.38 18.12 15.35
CA PHE A 462 -21.94 18.82 14.18
C PHE A 462 -22.01 17.92 12.96
N HIS A 463 -20.94 17.17 12.67
CA HIS A 463 -20.88 16.28 11.52
C HIS A 463 -21.79 15.07 11.68
N VAL A 464 -21.83 14.47 12.87
CA VAL A 464 -22.76 13.39 13.19
C VAL A 464 -24.21 13.81 12.94
N ARG A 465 -24.62 14.97 13.48
CA ARG A 465 -25.98 15.51 13.27
C ARG A 465 -26.29 15.80 11.82
N ARG A 466 -25.32 16.31 11.04
CA ARG A 466 -25.47 16.55 9.61
C ARG A 466 -25.74 15.26 8.84
N ILE A 467 -24.97 14.21 9.12
CA ILE A 467 -25.11 12.90 8.49
C ILE A 467 -26.44 12.24 8.93
N TYR A 468 -26.77 12.28 10.23
CA TYR A 468 -28.06 11.80 10.73
C TYR A 468 -29.26 12.44 10.02
N ASN A 469 -29.25 13.77 9.90
CA ASN A 469 -30.32 14.51 9.23
C ASN A 469 -30.42 14.17 7.73
N TYR A 470 -29.31 13.86 7.07
CA TYR A 470 -29.33 13.38 5.69
C TYR A 470 -30.06 12.05 5.56
N TYR A 471 -29.74 11.08 6.39
CA TYR A 471 -30.40 9.76 6.36
C TYR A 471 -31.83 9.75 6.89
N LYS A 472 -32.20 10.70 7.75
CA LYS A 472 -33.58 10.85 8.23
C LYS A 472 -34.53 11.40 7.16
N LYS A 473 -34.01 12.12 6.16
CA LYS A 473 -34.80 12.71 5.07
C LYS A 473 -34.97 11.76 3.88
N LYS A 474 -34.22 10.69 3.82
CA LYS A 474 -34.36 9.60 2.84
C LYS A 474 -35.28 8.52 3.37
#